data_31879291db1ed1227330c0c03046f80e
#
_entry.id   31879291db1ed1227330c0c03046f80e
#
_cell.length_a   1.000
_cell.length_b   1.000
_cell.length_c   1.000
_cell.angle_alpha   90.00
_cell.angle_beta   90.00
_cell.angle_gamma   90.00
#
_symmetry.space_group_name_H-M   'P 1'
#
loop_
_entity.id
_entity.type
_entity.pdbx_description
1 polymer ?
#
loop_
_entity_poly.entity_id
_entity_poly.type
_entity_poly.pdbx_seq_one_letter_code
_entity_poly.pdbx_strand_id
1 'polypeptide(L)'
;AMSSISMSDEIIYRKIVKDTITIPAHSFILGTTIEYIELPDNITAFVEGRSSIGRMGLFIQNAGWVDPGFKGKVTLELYNANSLPIVLEKNRRICQFVFCFMDDHADTPYVGKYQGQNDTVGSRVFKDTESNKRSKKRQ
;
A
#
# COMPACT_ATOMS: atom_id res chain seq x y z
N ALA A 1 4.81 20.60 -16.26
CA ALA A 1 5.20 19.72 -15.16
C ALA A 1 4.34 20.05 -13.95
N MET A 2 3.80 19.02 -13.26
CA MET A 2 3.06 19.23 -12.01
C MET A 2 4.02 19.72 -10.93
N SER A 3 3.66 20.80 -10.24
CA SER A 3 4.41 21.32 -9.09
C SER A 3 3.98 20.70 -7.76
N SER A 4 2.81 20.08 -7.73
CA SER A 4 2.22 19.41 -6.56
C SER A 4 1.24 18.32 -6.99
N ILE A 5 0.89 17.44 -6.06
CA ILE A 5 -0.13 16.42 -6.23
C ILE A 5 -1.33 16.79 -5.38
N SER A 6 -2.52 16.81 -5.97
CA SER A 6 -3.80 17.04 -5.30
C SER A 6 -4.53 15.72 -5.10
N MET A 7 -5.42 15.66 -4.10
CA MET A 7 -6.26 14.47 -3.85
C MET A 7 -7.28 14.19 -4.97
N SER A 8 -7.55 15.17 -5.82
CA SER A 8 -8.42 15.00 -6.99
C SER A 8 -7.68 14.51 -8.23
N ASP A 9 -6.35 14.42 -8.18
CA ASP A 9 -5.57 13.98 -9.32
C ASP A 9 -5.52 12.45 -9.42
N GLU A 10 -5.74 11.93 -10.62
CA GLU A 10 -5.39 10.57 -10.96
C GLU A 10 -3.92 10.53 -11.36
N ILE A 11 -3.09 9.90 -10.51
CA ILE A 11 -1.66 9.82 -10.76
C ILE A 11 -1.39 8.67 -11.73
N ILE A 12 -0.68 8.98 -12.83
CA ILE A 12 -0.23 7.98 -13.79
C ILE A 12 1.13 7.46 -13.35
N TYR A 13 1.20 6.15 -13.06
CA TYR A 13 2.42 5.47 -12.66
C TYR A 13 3.06 4.77 -13.86
N ARG A 14 4.38 4.86 -13.94
CA ARG A 14 5.15 4.05 -14.87
C ARG A 14 5.36 2.66 -14.27
N LYS A 15 4.85 1.62 -14.92
CA LYS A 15 5.07 0.24 -14.53
C LYS A 15 6.45 -0.24 -14.96
N ILE A 16 7.17 -0.86 -14.04
CA ILE A 16 8.46 -1.50 -14.28
C ILE A 16 8.35 -2.96 -13.83
N VAL A 17 8.72 -3.90 -14.71
CA VAL A 17 8.78 -5.33 -14.41
C VAL A 17 10.20 -5.80 -14.68
N LYS A 18 10.97 -6.03 -13.61
CA LYS A 18 12.35 -6.49 -13.66
C LYS A 18 12.64 -7.39 -12.47
N ASP A 19 13.65 -8.24 -12.59
CA ASP A 19 14.12 -9.09 -11.47
C ASP A 19 14.88 -8.28 -10.41
N THR A 20 15.45 -7.16 -10.79
CA THR A 20 16.17 -6.24 -9.92
C THR A 20 15.75 -4.82 -10.22
N ILE A 21 15.45 -4.04 -9.18
CA ILE A 21 15.08 -2.64 -9.26
C ILE A 21 16.02 -1.82 -8.39
N THR A 22 16.51 -0.72 -8.95
CA THR A 22 17.25 0.28 -8.19
C THR A 22 16.31 1.39 -7.76
N ILE A 23 16.17 1.60 -6.46
CA ILE A 23 15.38 2.69 -5.90
C ILE A 23 16.34 3.84 -5.62
N PRO A 24 16.26 4.95 -6.38
CA PRO A 24 17.12 6.10 -6.16
C PRO A 24 16.98 6.67 -4.74
N ALA A 25 17.99 7.39 -4.27
CA ALA A 25 17.93 8.09 -2.99
C ALA A 25 16.69 8.99 -2.91
N HIS A 26 16.03 8.97 -1.77
CA HIS A 26 14.86 9.82 -1.47
C HIS A 26 13.68 9.64 -2.45
N SER A 27 13.58 8.46 -3.07
CA SER A 27 12.52 8.13 -4.02
C SER A 27 11.48 7.21 -3.42
N PHE A 28 10.25 7.39 -3.86
CA PHE A 28 9.08 6.62 -3.49
C PHE A 28 8.63 5.77 -4.67
N ILE A 29 8.39 4.48 -4.43
CA ILE A 29 7.82 3.56 -5.41
C ILE A 29 6.73 2.71 -4.77
N LEU A 30 5.88 2.14 -5.61
CA LEU A 30 4.90 1.14 -5.21
C LEU A 30 5.36 -0.24 -5.67
N GLY A 31 5.21 -1.24 -4.81
CA GLY A 31 5.47 -2.63 -5.12
C GLY A 31 4.27 -3.51 -4.81
N THR A 32 4.35 -4.76 -5.20
CA THR A 32 3.30 -5.75 -4.97
C THR A 32 3.88 -6.98 -4.30
N THR A 33 3.16 -7.52 -3.32
CA THR A 33 3.48 -8.81 -2.73
C THR A 33 3.29 -9.94 -3.74
N ILE A 34 4.08 -11.02 -3.59
CA ILE A 34 3.84 -12.25 -4.33
C ILE A 34 2.57 -12.92 -3.80
N GLU A 35 2.41 -12.87 -2.49
CA GLU A 35 1.34 -13.51 -1.77
C GLU A 35 0.00 -12.83 -2.08
N TYR A 36 -0.98 -13.66 -2.42
CA TYR A 36 -2.38 -13.32 -2.44
C TYR A 36 -2.97 -13.75 -1.10
N ILE A 37 -3.60 -12.84 -0.39
CA ILE A 37 -4.19 -13.13 0.92
C ILE A 37 -5.70 -13.01 0.88
N GLU A 38 -6.36 -13.80 1.71
CA GLU A 38 -7.78 -13.70 1.99
C GLU A 38 -7.99 -13.69 3.51
N LEU A 39 -8.39 -12.55 4.04
CA LEU A 39 -8.69 -12.43 5.46
C LEU A 39 -10.14 -12.81 5.72
N PRO A 40 -10.39 -13.67 6.72
CA PRO A 40 -11.74 -13.88 7.21
C PRO A 40 -12.27 -12.61 7.89
N ASP A 41 -13.53 -12.61 8.26
CA ASP A 41 -14.20 -11.45 8.84
C ASP A 41 -13.86 -11.15 10.31
N ASN A 42 -13.01 -11.99 10.92
CA ASN A 42 -12.58 -11.86 12.31
C ASN A 42 -11.07 -11.71 12.49
N ILE A 43 -10.33 -11.55 11.40
CA ILE A 43 -8.88 -11.32 11.43
C ILE A 43 -8.56 -10.04 10.67
N THR A 44 -7.77 -9.21 11.31
CA THR A 44 -7.14 -8.04 10.67
C THR A 44 -5.63 -8.25 10.59
N ALA A 45 -4.95 -7.49 9.74
CA ALA A 45 -3.51 -7.57 9.61
C ALA A 45 -2.90 -6.19 9.37
N PHE A 46 -1.60 -6.09 9.61
CA PHE A 46 -0.83 -4.93 9.21
C PHE A 46 0.57 -5.33 8.75
N VAL A 47 1.16 -4.49 7.93
CA VAL A 47 2.50 -4.70 7.39
C VAL A 47 3.52 -4.03 8.30
N GLU A 48 4.54 -4.81 8.66
CA GLU A 48 5.73 -4.31 9.34
C GLU A 48 6.96 -4.56 8.47
N GLY A 49 7.90 -3.62 8.45
CA GLY A 49 9.20 -3.82 7.85
C GLY A 49 10.05 -4.82 8.62
N ARG A 50 11.10 -5.32 7.98
CA ARG A 50 12.13 -6.09 8.65
C ARG A 50 13.25 -5.16 9.11
N SER A 51 13.78 -5.39 10.31
CA SER A 51 14.83 -4.54 10.89
C SER A 51 16.08 -4.44 10.00
N SER A 52 16.49 -5.54 9.38
CA SER A 52 17.66 -5.56 8.49
C SER A 52 17.46 -4.71 7.22
N ILE A 53 16.23 -4.63 6.74
CA ILE A 53 15.86 -3.81 5.57
C ILE A 53 15.68 -2.36 5.98
N GLY A 54 15.01 -2.10 7.11
CA GLY A 54 14.86 -0.76 7.66
C GLY A 54 16.18 -0.07 7.96
N ARG A 55 17.18 -0.82 8.44
CA ARG A 55 18.54 -0.31 8.71
C ARG A 55 19.32 0.05 7.44
N MET A 56 18.91 -0.44 6.28
CA MET A 56 19.42 0.04 4.99
C MET A 56 18.82 1.39 4.58
N GLY A 57 17.81 1.85 5.28
CA GLY A 57 17.06 3.07 4.94
C GLY A 57 15.83 2.84 4.08
N LEU A 58 15.43 1.59 3.83
CA LEU A 58 14.21 1.28 3.09
C LEU A 58 13.02 1.14 4.04
N PHE A 59 12.10 2.08 3.97
CA PHE A 59 10.86 2.06 4.72
C PHE A 59 9.75 1.43 3.88
N ILE A 60 9.04 0.52 4.52
CA ILE A 60 7.99 -0.27 3.86
C ILE A 60 6.72 -0.14 4.66
N GLN A 61 5.66 0.29 3.99
CA GLN A 61 4.34 0.48 4.58
C GLN A 61 3.23 -0.05 3.67
N ASN A 62 2.06 -0.22 4.26
CA ASN A 62 0.81 -0.46 3.54
C ASN A 62 -0.28 0.52 4.02
N ALA A 63 0.12 1.69 4.53
CA ALA A 63 -0.75 2.77 5.01
C ALA A 63 -1.84 2.33 6.01
N GLY A 64 -1.52 1.42 6.92
CA GLY A 64 -2.42 1.01 7.99
C GLY A 64 -2.79 -0.47 7.97
N TRP A 65 -4.03 -0.74 8.31
CA TRP A 65 -4.56 -2.08 8.48
C TRP A 65 -4.99 -2.71 7.17
N VAL A 66 -4.79 -4.02 7.08
CA VAL A 66 -5.52 -4.84 6.11
C VAL A 66 -6.81 -5.27 6.80
N ASP A 67 -7.92 -4.76 6.31
CA ASP A 67 -9.22 -4.94 6.95
C ASP A 67 -9.72 -6.38 6.86
N PRO A 68 -10.53 -6.84 7.83
CA PRO A 68 -11.21 -8.12 7.74
C PRO A 68 -12.04 -8.21 6.45
N GLY A 69 -11.96 -9.34 5.78
CA GLY A 69 -12.64 -9.57 4.50
C GLY A 69 -11.84 -9.13 3.26
N PHE A 70 -10.67 -8.50 3.42
CA PHE A 70 -9.81 -8.16 2.28
C PHE A 70 -9.35 -9.43 1.55
N LYS A 71 -9.36 -9.36 0.23
CA LYS A 71 -8.82 -10.38 -0.66
C LYS A 71 -7.97 -9.71 -1.73
N GLY A 72 -6.76 -10.19 -1.92
CA GLY A 72 -5.88 -9.63 -2.94
C GLY A 72 -4.39 -9.76 -2.61
N LYS A 73 -3.56 -9.33 -3.53
CA LYS A 73 -2.17 -9.01 -3.28
C LYS A 73 -2.09 -7.62 -2.65
N VAL A 74 -1.11 -7.41 -1.81
CA VAL A 74 -0.96 -6.14 -1.10
C VAL A 74 0.00 -5.24 -1.85
N THR A 75 -0.43 -4.01 -2.09
CA THR A 75 0.46 -2.95 -2.59
C THR A 75 1.26 -2.40 -1.42
N LEU A 76 2.57 -2.39 -1.60
CA LEU A 76 3.54 -1.86 -0.63
C LEU A 76 4.02 -0.49 -1.06
N GLU A 77 4.09 0.42 -0.12
CA GLU A 77 4.68 1.73 -0.27
C GLU A 77 6.13 1.66 0.18
N LEU A 78 7.06 1.89 -0.75
CA LEU A 78 8.49 1.75 -0.54
C LEU A 78 9.15 3.12 -0.65
N TYR A 79 9.83 3.54 0.39
CA TYR A 79 10.56 4.80 0.42
C TYR A 79 12.02 4.58 0.79
N ASN A 80 12.94 4.97 -0.10
CA ASN A 80 14.36 5.00 0.18
C ASN A 80 14.73 6.30 0.90
N ALA A 81 14.87 6.22 2.20
CA ALA A 81 15.31 7.35 3.03
C ALA A 81 16.84 7.51 3.08
N ASN A 82 17.60 6.62 2.44
CA ASN A 82 19.04 6.71 2.38
C ASN A 82 19.49 7.73 1.32
N SER A 83 20.68 8.26 1.48
CA SER A 83 21.34 9.10 0.47
C SER A 83 21.96 8.31 -0.68
N LEU A 84 22.02 6.98 -0.57
CA LEU A 84 22.50 6.07 -1.61
C LEU A 84 21.31 5.33 -2.24
N PRO A 85 21.40 4.96 -3.53
CA PRO A 85 20.44 4.07 -4.16
C PRO A 85 20.42 2.70 -3.45
N ILE A 86 19.23 2.10 -3.37
CA ILE A 86 19.06 0.74 -2.84
C ILE A 86 18.65 -0.18 -3.98
N VAL A 87 19.37 -1.28 -4.13
CA VAL A 87 19.06 -2.32 -5.10
C VAL A 87 18.18 -3.37 -4.43
N LEU A 88 16.98 -3.56 -4.98
CA LEU A 88 16.00 -4.51 -4.50
C LEU A 88 15.84 -5.66 -5.49
N GLU A 89 16.03 -6.89 -5.03
CA GLU A 89 15.84 -8.10 -5.80
C GLU A 89 14.41 -8.61 -5.67
N LYS A 90 13.85 -9.09 -6.77
CA LYS A 90 12.57 -9.78 -6.79
C LYS A 90 12.57 -10.97 -5.82
N ASN A 91 11.42 -11.22 -5.20
CA ASN A 91 11.19 -12.35 -4.29
C ASN A 91 12.01 -12.30 -2.99
N ARG A 92 12.64 -11.18 -2.67
CA ARG A 92 13.27 -11.00 -1.37
C ARG A 92 12.22 -10.79 -0.28
N ARG A 93 12.42 -11.41 0.86
CA ARG A 93 11.61 -11.18 2.05
C ARG A 93 11.99 -9.85 2.69
N ILE A 94 11.19 -8.82 2.46
CA ILE A 94 11.49 -7.43 2.87
C ILE A 94 10.58 -6.92 3.99
N CYS A 95 9.43 -7.53 4.18
CA CYS A 95 8.46 -7.17 5.20
C CYS A 95 7.77 -8.41 5.75
N GLN A 96 6.86 -8.21 6.68
CA GLN A 96 6.08 -9.26 7.33
C GLN A 96 4.65 -8.77 7.57
N PHE A 97 3.70 -9.70 7.59
CA PHE A 97 2.36 -9.45 8.09
C PHE A 97 2.27 -9.82 9.56
N VAL A 98 1.61 -8.98 10.33
CA VAL A 98 1.19 -9.29 11.69
C VAL A 98 -0.32 -9.46 11.67
N PHE A 99 -0.79 -10.62 12.07
CA PHE A 99 -2.22 -10.95 12.11
C PHE A 99 -2.75 -10.82 13.53
N CYS A 100 -3.91 -10.21 13.65
CA CYS A 100 -4.59 -10.05 14.93
C CYS A 100 -6.01 -10.59 14.85
N PHE A 101 -6.39 -11.43 15.82
CA PHE A 101 -7.79 -11.81 16.00
C PHE A 101 -8.59 -10.64 16.54
N MET A 102 -9.79 -10.45 16.00
CA MET A 102 -10.76 -9.52 16.55
C MET A 102 -11.58 -10.20 17.65
N ASP A 103 -12.18 -9.40 18.53
CA ASP A 103 -13.05 -9.91 19.60
C ASP A 103 -14.33 -10.57 19.04
N ASP A 104 -14.77 -10.09 17.86
CA ASP A 104 -15.95 -10.59 17.16
C ASP A 104 -15.74 -10.44 15.64
N HIS A 105 -16.66 -10.97 14.85
CA HIS A 105 -16.69 -10.78 13.41
C HIS A 105 -16.97 -9.32 13.06
N ALA A 106 -16.40 -8.85 11.95
CA ALA A 106 -16.68 -7.50 11.45
C ALA A 106 -18.14 -7.39 10.98
N ASP A 107 -18.85 -6.37 11.43
CA ASP A 107 -20.23 -6.11 11.01
C ASP A 107 -20.29 -5.84 9.49
N THR A 108 -19.28 -5.15 8.97
CA THR A 108 -19.16 -4.82 7.55
C THR A 108 -17.76 -5.20 7.06
N PRO A 109 -17.55 -6.44 6.60
CA PRO A 109 -16.27 -6.85 6.02
C PRO A 109 -15.89 -5.98 4.82
N TYR A 110 -14.57 -5.88 4.56
CA TYR A 110 -14.04 -5.02 3.53
C TYR A 110 -14.58 -5.35 2.13
N VAL A 111 -15.12 -4.34 1.47
CA VAL A 111 -15.54 -4.33 0.07
C VAL A 111 -15.11 -3.04 -0.65
N GLY A 112 -13.99 -2.47 -0.21
CA GLY A 112 -13.51 -1.17 -0.65
C GLY A 112 -12.85 -1.17 -2.03
N LYS A 113 -12.31 -0.01 -2.39
CA LYS A 113 -11.75 0.31 -3.72
C LYS A 113 -10.50 -0.48 -4.12
N TYR A 114 -9.88 -1.20 -3.18
CA TYR A 114 -8.70 -2.03 -3.43
C TYR A 114 -8.97 -3.53 -3.34
N GLN A 115 -10.25 -3.94 -3.24
CA GLN A 115 -10.61 -5.35 -3.16
C GLN A 115 -10.25 -6.10 -4.45
N GLY A 116 -9.69 -7.30 -4.30
CA GLY A 116 -9.37 -8.19 -5.41
C GLY A 116 -8.17 -7.78 -6.25
N GLN A 117 -7.31 -6.89 -5.75
CA GLN A 117 -6.13 -6.47 -6.52
C GLN A 117 -5.13 -7.62 -6.72
N ASN A 118 -4.64 -7.76 -7.94
CA ASN A 118 -3.68 -8.79 -8.35
C ASN A 118 -2.32 -8.23 -8.78
N ASP A 119 -2.21 -6.92 -8.87
CA ASP A 119 -1.00 -6.20 -9.27
C ASP A 119 -0.87 -4.94 -8.43
N THR A 120 0.22 -4.20 -8.61
CA THR A 120 0.40 -2.91 -7.97
C THR A 120 -0.69 -1.94 -8.37
N VAL A 121 -1.37 -1.38 -7.38
CA VAL A 121 -2.45 -0.42 -7.59
C VAL A 121 -2.02 0.93 -7.03
N GLY A 122 -2.03 1.95 -7.88
CA GLY A 122 -1.78 3.32 -7.47
C GLY A 122 -2.91 3.90 -6.61
N SER A 123 -2.70 5.09 -6.10
CA SER A 123 -3.70 5.79 -5.30
C SER A 123 -5.01 5.98 -6.07
N ARG A 124 -6.11 5.67 -5.42
CA ARG A 124 -7.48 5.89 -5.92
C ARG A 124 -8.22 6.93 -5.10
N VAL A 125 -7.50 7.79 -4.38
CA VAL A 125 -8.08 8.84 -3.54
C VAL A 125 -8.98 9.80 -4.34
N PHE A 126 -8.71 10.02 -5.61
CA PHE A 126 -9.54 10.83 -6.50
C PHE A 126 -10.96 10.29 -6.67
N LYS A 127 -11.22 9.01 -6.31
CA LYS A 127 -12.54 8.39 -6.30
C LYS A 127 -13.33 8.67 -5.01
N ASP A 128 -12.70 9.25 -4.00
CA ASP A 128 -13.35 9.54 -2.73
C ASP A 128 -14.33 10.71 -2.88
N THR A 129 -15.54 10.54 -2.35
CA THR A 129 -16.65 11.50 -2.50
C THR A 129 -16.80 12.44 -1.31
N GLU A 130 -15.82 12.50 -0.42
CA GLU A 130 -15.89 13.29 0.82
C GLU A 130 -16.04 14.80 0.56
N SER A 131 -15.41 15.30 -0.51
CA SER A 131 -15.51 16.70 -0.93
C SER A 131 -16.92 17.11 -1.34
N ASN A 132 -17.75 16.18 -1.81
CA ASN A 132 -19.12 16.45 -2.23
C ASN A 132 -20.13 16.55 -1.08
N LYS A 133 -19.77 16.07 0.12
CA LYS A 133 -20.64 16.16 1.31
C LYS A 133 -20.57 17.53 2.00
N ARG A 134 -19.49 18.27 1.84
CA ARG A 134 -19.32 19.61 2.45
C ARG A 134 -20.08 20.72 1.70
N SER A 135 -20.26 20.57 0.39
CA SER A 135 -21.00 21.57 -0.40
C SER A 135 -22.52 21.52 -0.18
N LYS A 136 -23.08 20.35 0.20
CA LYS A 136 -24.52 20.18 0.47
C LYS A 136 -24.96 20.61 1.88
N LYS A 137 -24.03 20.91 2.79
CA LYS A 137 -24.38 21.44 4.14
C LYS A 137 -24.27 22.96 4.26
N ARG A 138 -23.98 23.67 3.18
CA ARG A 138 -23.87 25.14 3.14
C ARG A 138 -24.92 25.82 2.23
N GLN A 139 -26.01 25.10 1.91
CA GLN A 139 -27.19 25.71 1.25
C GLN A 139 -28.38 25.71 2.18
#